data_6ec0edf03a0015fa11d5e3bb27ab693c
#
_entry.id   6ec0edf03a0015fa11d5e3bb27ab693c
#
_cell.length_a   1.000
_cell.length_b   1.000
_cell.length_c   1.000
_cell.angle_alpha   90.00
_cell.angle_beta   90.00
_cell.angle_gamma   90.00
#
_symmetry.space_group_name_H-M   'P 1'
#
loop_
_entity.id
_entity.type
_entity.pdbx_description
1 polymer ?
#
loop_
_entity_poly.entity_id
_entity_poly.type
_entity_poly.pdbx_seq_one_letter_code
_entity_poly.pdbx_strand_id
1 'polypeptide(L)'
;VIRNLFFSFTILAISLGASSTRLRAAELPDALKEIGIAEHLGSLVSIKNLVFKDEAGKSVHLSDYFRSGRPVILNMTYFECPNLCTFVLNGLVSSLKEIEWSPSRQFEIITVSINPRETPELASNKKRSYLTSYDRAGAENGWHFLTGADDQIHKLADEVGFRYKYDPTEKQYAHSAALFVLTPEGKISRYLYGIEFTPKDMRLALLEATSGKIGNVVDRILLFCYRYDAKTK
;
A
#
# COMPACT_ATOMS: atom_id res chain seq x y z
N VAL A 1 -86.19 -30.78 -4.07
CA VAL A 1 -85.95 -29.74 -3.09
C VAL A 1 -84.44 -29.78 -2.79
N ILE A 2 -83.62 -28.95 -3.46
CA ILE A 2 -82.21 -28.87 -3.20
C ILE A 2 -81.92 -27.42 -2.79
N ARG A 3 -81.37 -27.28 -1.58
CA ARG A 3 -81.08 -25.98 -0.95
C ARG A 3 -79.62 -25.69 -1.06
N ASN A 4 -79.24 -24.69 -1.92
CA ASN A 4 -77.87 -24.18 -2.09
C ASN A 4 -77.40 -23.43 -0.82
N LEU A 5 -76.27 -23.89 -0.27
CA LEU A 5 -75.51 -23.20 0.76
C LEU A 5 -74.41 -22.40 0.04
N PHE A 6 -74.50 -21.08 0.02
CA PHE A 6 -73.37 -20.21 -0.37
C PHE A 6 -72.44 -20.02 0.82
N PHE A 7 -71.26 -20.57 0.71
CA PHE A 7 -70.14 -20.25 1.64
C PHE A 7 -69.43 -18.99 1.13
N SER A 8 -69.58 -17.92 1.90
CA SER A 8 -68.86 -16.66 1.64
C SER A 8 -67.43 -16.77 2.23
N PHE A 9 -66.42 -16.88 1.38
CA PHE A 9 -65.03 -16.85 1.84
C PHE A 9 -64.57 -15.38 1.90
N THR A 10 -64.40 -14.87 3.11
CA THR A 10 -63.79 -13.56 3.38
C THR A 10 -62.27 -13.72 3.41
N ILE A 11 -61.61 -13.26 2.37
CA ILE A 11 -60.13 -13.24 2.27
C ILE A 11 -59.62 -12.04 3.11
N LEU A 12 -59.04 -12.33 4.26
CA LEU A 12 -58.37 -11.34 5.09
C LEU A 12 -56.94 -11.11 4.51
N ALA A 13 -56.76 -9.99 3.80
CA ALA A 13 -55.46 -9.60 3.27
C ALA A 13 -54.60 -9.03 4.41
N ILE A 14 -53.68 -9.83 4.91
CA ILE A 14 -52.63 -9.37 5.84
C ILE A 14 -51.54 -8.69 5.01
N SER A 15 -51.52 -7.36 5.04
CA SER A 15 -50.43 -6.56 4.48
C SER A 15 -49.20 -6.64 5.39
N LEU A 16 -48.25 -7.50 5.06
CA LEU A 16 -46.92 -7.47 5.69
C LEU A 16 -46.24 -6.18 5.20
N GLY A 17 -46.22 -5.16 6.05
CA GLY A 17 -45.35 -3.99 5.85
C GLY A 17 -43.90 -4.39 6.02
N ALA A 18 -43.20 -4.58 4.90
CA ALA A 18 -41.75 -4.76 4.88
C ALA A 18 -41.10 -3.43 5.27
N SER A 19 -40.82 -3.24 6.58
CA SER A 19 -39.93 -2.19 7.04
C SER A 19 -38.53 -2.50 6.53
N SER A 20 -38.15 -1.91 5.39
CA SER A 20 -36.77 -1.92 4.89
C SER A 20 -35.92 -1.06 5.83
N THR A 21 -35.37 -1.67 6.87
CA THR A 21 -34.25 -1.11 7.64
C THR A 21 -33.08 -0.95 6.68
N ARG A 22 -32.91 0.26 6.12
CA ARG A 22 -31.66 0.64 5.43
C ARG A 22 -30.57 0.54 6.48
N LEU A 23 -29.70 -0.48 6.36
CA LEU A 23 -28.42 -0.48 7.07
C LEU A 23 -27.69 0.78 6.61
N ARG A 24 -27.66 1.76 7.49
CA ARG A 24 -26.82 2.95 7.33
C ARG A 24 -25.40 2.43 7.48
N ALA A 25 -24.64 2.41 6.39
CA ALA A 25 -23.20 2.13 6.46
C ALA A 25 -22.63 3.06 7.55
N ALA A 26 -22.00 2.50 8.56
CA ALA A 26 -21.38 3.28 9.62
C ALA A 26 -20.37 4.21 8.95
N GLU A 27 -20.58 5.52 9.07
CA GLU A 27 -19.59 6.50 8.59
C GLU A 27 -18.30 6.25 9.35
N LEU A 28 -17.21 6.06 8.60
CA LEU A 28 -15.87 5.96 9.17
C LEU A 28 -15.59 7.22 10.01
N PRO A 29 -15.01 7.08 11.22
CA PRO A 29 -14.58 8.22 12.01
C PRO A 29 -13.73 9.17 11.15
N ASP A 30 -13.90 10.49 11.31
CA ASP A 30 -13.24 11.49 10.47
C ASP A 30 -11.71 11.32 10.45
N ALA A 31 -11.13 10.89 11.58
CA ALA A 31 -9.71 10.55 11.67
C ALA A 31 -9.28 9.44 10.69
N LEU A 32 -10.16 8.52 10.33
CA LEU A 32 -9.89 7.44 9.38
C LEU A 32 -10.16 7.84 7.93
N LYS A 33 -10.90 8.92 7.68
CA LYS A 33 -11.12 9.46 6.33
C LYS A 33 -9.83 10.06 5.74
N GLU A 34 -8.91 10.52 6.61
CA GLU A 34 -7.64 11.13 6.23
C GLU A 34 -6.51 10.11 6.05
N ILE A 35 -6.76 8.82 6.32
CA ILE A 35 -5.79 7.74 6.23
C ILE A 35 -6.34 6.68 5.27
N GLY A 36 -5.48 6.10 4.45
CA GLY A 36 -5.91 5.03 3.56
C GLY A 36 -5.20 5.04 2.21
N ILE A 37 -5.75 4.27 1.30
CA ILE A 37 -5.30 4.23 -0.10
C ILE A 37 -6.48 4.61 -0.99
N ALA A 38 -6.30 5.66 -1.79
CA ALA A 38 -7.15 5.97 -2.92
C ALA A 38 -6.48 5.39 -4.18
N GLU A 39 -6.99 4.28 -4.70
CA GLU A 39 -6.33 3.60 -5.82
C GLU A 39 -6.34 4.45 -7.10
N HIS A 40 -5.18 4.64 -7.68
CA HIS A 40 -4.95 5.34 -8.95
C HIS A 40 -4.38 4.38 -10.00
N LEU A 41 -4.95 3.17 -10.11
CA LEU A 41 -4.49 2.15 -11.06
C LEU A 41 -4.42 2.70 -12.49
N GLY A 42 -3.29 2.45 -13.15
CA GLY A 42 -3.01 2.92 -14.50
C GLY A 42 -2.55 4.39 -14.60
N SER A 43 -2.64 5.17 -13.52
CA SER A 43 -2.14 6.54 -13.51
C SER A 43 -0.62 6.58 -13.56
N LEU A 44 -0.09 7.57 -14.27
CA LEU A 44 1.34 7.82 -14.39
C LEU A 44 1.81 8.70 -13.23
N VAL A 45 2.78 8.22 -12.47
CA VAL A 45 3.46 8.99 -11.42
C VAL A 45 4.44 9.97 -12.06
N SER A 46 4.48 11.21 -11.60
CA SER A 46 5.36 12.29 -12.13
C SER A 46 6.83 12.11 -11.72
N ILE A 47 7.38 10.91 -11.94
CA ILE A 47 8.71 10.49 -11.46
C ILE A 47 9.84 11.46 -11.82
N LYS A 48 9.73 12.21 -12.93
CA LYS A 48 10.74 13.17 -13.39
C LYS A 48 10.82 14.44 -12.55
N ASN A 49 9.72 14.79 -11.91
CA ASN A 49 9.58 16.05 -11.15
C ASN A 49 9.72 15.86 -9.64
N LEU A 50 9.99 14.63 -9.19
CA LEU A 50 10.14 14.28 -7.79
C LEU A 50 11.62 14.12 -7.45
N VAL A 51 12.07 14.90 -6.47
CA VAL A 51 13.47 14.97 -6.03
C VAL A 51 13.58 14.53 -4.58
N PHE A 52 14.48 13.59 -4.33
CA PHE A 52 14.76 13.04 -3.01
C PHE A 52 16.26 13.07 -2.72
N LYS A 53 16.65 12.64 -1.52
CA LYS A 53 18.05 12.33 -1.18
C LYS A 53 18.17 10.82 -1.03
N ASP A 54 19.19 10.25 -1.64
CA ASP A 54 19.56 8.85 -1.45
C ASP A 54 20.27 8.62 -0.10
N GLU A 55 20.62 7.40 0.21
CA GLU A 55 21.28 7.00 1.44
C GLU A 55 22.72 7.54 1.60
N ALA A 56 23.28 8.12 0.56
CA ALA A 56 24.55 8.87 0.59
C ALA A 56 24.34 10.40 0.73
N GLY A 57 23.08 10.85 0.80
CA GLY A 57 22.73 12.27 0.87
C GLY A 57 22.75 13.01 -0.45
N LYS A 58 22.97 12.30 -1.57
CA LYS A 58 22.96 12.87 -2.92
C LYS A 58 21.53 13.16 -3.36
N SER A 59 21.29 14.34 -3.95
CA SER A 59 20.03 14.65 -4.62
C SER A 59 19.86 13.79 -5.86
N VAL A 60 18.72 13.11 -5.97
CA VAL A 60 18.34 12.20 -7.06
C VAL A 60 16.92 12.48 -7.52
N HIS A 61 16.65 12.31 -8.81
CA HIS A 61 15.29 12.27 -9.32
C HIS A 61 14.72 10.86 -9.14
N LEU A 62 13.45 10.74 -8.81
CA LEU A 62 12.80 9.44 -8.71
C LEU A 62 12.93 8.65 -10.03
N SER A 63 12.92 9.35 -11.18
CA SER A 63 13.13 8.78 -12.51
C SER A 63 14.49 8.10 -12.70
N ASP A 64 15.48 8.38 -11.87
CA ASP A 64 16.81 7.77 -12.00
C ASP A 64 16.77 6.25 -11.77
N TYR A 65 15.78 5.79 -11.01
CA TYR A 65 15.56 4.38 -10.70
C TYR A 65 14.67 3.64 -11.72
N PHE A 66 14.09 4.37 -12.69
CA PHE A 66 13.26 3.81 -13.77
C PHE A 66 14.01 3.64 -15.09
N ARG A 67 15.29 4.01 -15.17
CA ARG A 67 16.09 3.95 -16.40
C ARG A 67 16.44 2.53 -16.83
N SER A 68 16.31 1.57 -15.95
CA SER A 68 16.68 0.16 -16.21
C SER A 68 15.66 -0.59 -17.07
N GLY A 69 14.48 -0.01 -17.35
CA GLY A 69 13.36 -0.70 -18.02
C GLY A 69 12.73 -1.83 -17.19
N ARG A 70 12.96 -1.81 -15.88
CA ARG A 70 12.42 -2.79 -14.92
C ARG A 70 11.25 -2.21 -14.13
N PRO A 71 10.31 -3.04 -13.68
CA PRO A 71 9.25 -2.61 -12.77
C PRO A 71 9.84 -2.22 -11.41
N VAL A 72 9.11 -1.39 -10.69
CA VAL A 72 9.53 -0.86 -9.39
C VAL A 72 8.53 -1.26 -8.31
N ILE A 73 9.02 -1.79 -7.19
CA ILE A 73 8.26 -1.88 -5.95
C ILE A 73 8.52 -0.61 -5.16
N LEU A 74 7.51 0.23 -5.01
CA LEU A 74 7.57 1.42 -4.18
C LEU A 74 6.92 1.11 -2.82
N ASN A 75 7.63 1.47 -1.74
CA ASN A 75 7.13 1.43 -0.37
C ASN A 75 7.25 2.83 0.25
N MET A 76 6.16 3.31 0.85
CA MET A 76 6.14 4.55 1.62
C MET A 76 6.01 4.23 3.09
N THR A 77 6.98 4.64 3.90
CA THR A 77 7.13 4.28 5.31
C THR A 77 7.91 5.37 6.04
N TYR A 78 8.12 5.27 7.36
CA TYR A 78 9.15 6.04 8.05
C TYR A 78 10.10 5.11 8.81
N PHE A 79 11.37 5.46 8.84
CA PHE A 79 12.45 4.53 9.21
C PHE A 79 12.52 4.28 10.71
N GLU A 80 12.12 5.24 11.53
CA GLU A 80 12.06 5.13 12.99
C GLU A 80 10.78 4.45 13.52
N CYS A 81 9.89 4.01 12.63
CA CYS A 81 8.66 3.34 13.03
C CYS A 81 8.93 2.07 13.85
N PRO A 82 8.42 1.99 15.09
CA PRO A 82 8.62 0.81 15.92
C PRO A 82 7.71 -0.37 15.55
N ASN A 83 6.69 -0.15 14.71
CA ASN A 83 5.58 -1.08 14.48
C ASN A 83 5.39 -1.46 12.99
N LEU A 84 4.29 -1.03 12.39
CA LEU A 84 3.76 -1.50 11.11
C LEU A 84 4.72 -1.36 9.93
N CYS A 85 5.49 -0.27 9.87
CA CYS A 85 6.46 -0.07 8.79
C CYS A 85 7.53 -1.17 8.77
N THR A 86 7.93 -1.63 9.95
CA THR A 86 8.84 -2.76 10.11
C THR A 86 8.18 -4.06 9.64
N PHE A 87 6.89 -4.26 9.91
CA PHE A 87 6.16 -5.45 9.45
C PHE A 87 6.00 -5.48 7.92
N VAL A 88 5.69 -4.35 7.28
CA VAL A 88 5.60 -4.27 5.80
C VAL A 88 6.94 -4.63 5.14
N LEU A 89 8.04 -4.05 5.62
CA LEU A 89 9.37 -4.34 5.09
C LEU A 89 9.82 -5.78 5.39
N ASN A 90 9.48 -6.33 6.55
CA ASN A 90 9.76 -7.72 6.89
C ASN A 90 8.97 -8.69 5.99
N GLY A 91 7.68 -8.41 5.76
CA GLY A 91 6.86 -9.19 4.83
C GLY A 91 7.36 -9.14 3.40
N LEU A 92 7.84 -7.95 2.96
CA LEU A 92 8.51 -7.81 1.67
C LEU A 92 9.75 -8.70 1.61
N VAL A 93 10.65 -8.63 2.59
CA VAL A 93 11.85 -9.48 2.65
C VAL A 93 11.49 -10.97 2.61
N SER A 94 10.51 -11.39 3.43
CA SER A 94 10.08 -12.78 3.49
C SER A 94 9.59 -13.28 2.12
N SER A 95 8.74 -12.49 1.46
CA SER A 95 8.24 -12.82 0.12
C SER A 95 9.35 -12.89 -0.92
N LEU A 96 10.29 -11.92 -0.89
CA LEU A 96 11.38 -11.85 -1.85
C LEU A 96 12.42 -12.96 -1.69
N LYS A 97 12.59 -13.50 -0.48
CA LYS A 97 13.49 -14.65 -0.25
C LYS A 97 13.02 -15.92 -0.96
N GLU A 98 11.70 -16.08 -1.12
CA GLU A 98 11.09 -17.28 -1.72
C GLU A 98 10.99 -17.19 -3.25
N ILE A 99 11.29 -16.06 -3.88
CA ILE A 99 11.33 -15.93 -5.34
C ILE A 99 12.79 -15.90 -5.83
N GLU A 100 13.03 -16.47 -7.01
CA GLU A 100 14.37 -16.49 -7.64
C GLU A 100 14.83 -15.12 -8.13
N TRP A 101 13.89 -14.19 -8.33
CA TRP A 101 14.16 -12.85 -8.82
C TRP A 101 14.76 -11.97 -7.73
N SER A 102 15.63 -11.05 -8.14
CA SER A 102 16.28 -10.13 -7.21
C SER A 102 16.27 -8.70 -7.70
N PRO A 103 16.30 -7.74 -6.76
CA PRO A 103 16.52 -6.33 -7.06
C PRO A 103 17.78 -6.16 -7.91
N SER A 104 17.84 -5.11 -8.70
CA SER A 104 18.86 -4.77 -9.70
C SER A 104 18.93 -5.68 -10.93
N ARG A 105 18.25 -6.83 -10.91
CA ARG A 105 18.20 -7.76 -12.04
C ARG A 105 16.85 -7.76 -12.74
N GLN A 106 15.76 -8.07 -12.02
CA GLN A 106 14.42 -8.17 -12.60
C GLN A 106 13.51 -6.99 -12.22
N PHE A 107 13.78 -6.32 -11.11
CA PHE A 107 13.01 -5.18 -10.60
C PHE A 107 13.89 -4.26 -9.75
N GLU A 108 13.37 -3.09 -9.42
CA GLU A 108 13.93 -2.18 -8.43
C GLU A 108 13.02 -2.08 -7.21
N ILE A 109 13.57 -1.72 -6.05
CA ILE A 109 12.80 -1.39 -4.85
C ILE A 109 13.16 0.02 -4.42
N ILE A 110 12.17 0.85 -4.20
CA ILE A 110 12.31 2.19 -3.67
C ILE A 110 11.53 2.28 -2.37
N THR A 111 12.21 2.55 -1.27
CA THR A 111 11.62 2.80 0.03
C THR A 111 11.78 4.27 0.37
N VAL A 112 10.68 5.01 0.44
CA VAL A 112 10.66 6.46 0.69
C VAL A 112 10.16 6.74 2.10
N SER A 113 10.93 7.53 2.85
CA SER A 113 10.46 8.02 4.15
C SER A 113 9.34 9.04 3.97
N ILE A 114 8.25 8.87 4.74
CA ILE A 114 7.15 9.84 4.85
C ILE A 114 7.41 10.89 5.94
N ASN A 115 8.50 10.76 6.70
CA ASN A 115 8.89 11.72 7.72
C ASN A 115 9.97 12.66 7.17
N PRO A 116 9.66 13.95 6.90
CA PRO A 116 10.62 14.89 6.33
C PRO A 116 11.79 15.23 7.26
N ARG A 117 11.72 14.79 8.53
CA ARG A 117 12.80 14.98 9.53
C ARG A 117 13.83 13.85 9.53
N GLU A 118 13.56 12.75 8.82
CA GLU A 118 14.51 11.64 8.73
C GLU A 118 15.66 11.97 7.79
N THR A 119 16.83 11.44 8.11
CA THR A 119 18.10 11.79 7.48
C THR A 119 18.60 10.69 6.54
N PRO A 120 19.46 11.02 5.55
CA PRO A 120 20.13 10.02 4.72
C PRO A 120 20.95 9.00 5.52
N GLU A 121 21.52 9.41 6.66
CA GLU A 121 22.24 8.49 7.54
C GLU A 121 21.30 7.42 8.11
N LEU A 122 20.10 7.81 8.56
CA LEU A 122 19.09 6.88 9.03
C LEU A 122 18.63 5.95 7.89
N ALA A 123 18.44 6.49 6.69
CA ALA A 123 18.13 5.70 5.48
C ALA A 123 19.23 4.66 5.19
N SER A 124 20.50 5.06 5.27
CA SER A 124 21.66 4.17 5.10
C SER A 124 21.68 3.03 6.12
N ASN A 125 21.43 3.35 7.39
CA ASN A 125 21.38 2.35 8.47
C ASN A 125 20.22 1.37 8.24
N LYS A 126 19.06 1.87 7.86
CA LYS A 126 17.88 1.05 7.55
C LYS A 126 18.14 0.15 6.35
N LYS A 127 18.70 0.69 5.26
CA LYS A 127 19.13 -0.09 4.07
C LYS A 127 20.03 -1.24 4.46
N ARG A 128 21.09 -0.97 5.23
CA ARG A 128 22.04 -1.99 5.69
C ARG A 128 21.36 -3.10 6.45
N SER A 129 20.48 -2.76 7.37
CA SER A 129 19.73 -3.72 8.17
C SER A 129 18.87 -4.66 7.30
N TYR A 130 18.15 -4.09 6.31
CA TYR A 130 17.29 -4.88 5.43
C TYR A 130 18.08 -5.68 4.39
N LEU A 131 19.18 -5.17 3.87
CA LEU A 131 20.10 -5.94 3.01
C LEU A 131 20.70 -7.13 3.76
N THR A 132 21.12 -6.95 5.00
CA THR A 132 21.58 -8.05 5.86
C THR A 132 20.48 -9.07 6.12
N SER A 133 19.25 -8.61 6.38
CA SER A 133 18.12 -9.51 6.57
C SER A 133 17.75 -10.25 5.28
N TYR A 134 17.78 -9.60 4.13
CA TYR A 134 17.46 -10.19 2.82
C TYR A 134 18.51 -11.21 2.37
N ASP A 135 19.78 -10.94 2.66
CA ASP A 135 20.94 -11.81 2.43
C ASP A 135 21.04 -12.33 0.99
N ARG A 136 20.94 -11.40 0.02
CA ARG A 136 21.10 -11.74 -1.42
C ARG A 136 22.08 -10.79 -2.07
N ALA A 137 23.18 -11.32 -2.58
CA ALA A 137 24.23 -10.56 -3.24
C ALA A 137 23.70 -9.76 -4.44
N GLY A 138 24.13 -8.50 -4.54
CA GLY A 138 23.73 -7.57 -5.60
C GLY A 138 22.43 -6.81 -5.32
N ALA A 139 21.69 -7.15 -4.26
CA ALA A 139 20.45 -6.45 -3.90
C ALA A 139 20.69 -4.98 -3.52
N GLU A 140 21.88 -4.65 -3.04
CA GLU A 140 22.31 -3.29 -2.68
C GLU A 140 22.22 -2.30 -3.84
N ASN A 141 22.35 -2.79 -5.07
CA ASN A 141 22.29 -1.99 -6.29
C ASN A 141 20.85 -1.74 -6.79
N GLY A 142 19.88 -2.46 -6.25
CA GLY A 142 18.48 -2.37 -6.69
C GLY A 142 17.48 -2.11 -5.55
N TRP A 143 17.94 -1.86 -4.34
CA TRP A 143 17.10 -1.45 -3.22
C TRP A 143 17.55 -0.12 -2.65
N HIS A 144 16.75 0.92 -2.86
CA HIS A 144 17.07 2.31 -2.55
C HIS A 144 16.20 2.83 -1.41
N PHE A 145 16.82 3.55 -0.47
CA PHE A 145 16.15 4.15 0.69
C PHE A 145 16.28 5.67 0.59
N LEU A 146 15.16 6.34 0.41
CA LEU A 146 15.13 7.77 0.10
C LEU A 146 14.51 8.58 1.24
N THR A 147 15.05 9.78 1.45
CA THR A 147 14.48 10.83 2.29
C THR A 147 14.17 12.04 1.44
N GLY A 148 13.23 12.88 1.87
CA GLY A 148 12.82 14.02 1.04
C GLY A 148 12.26 15.18 1.85
N ALA A 149 12.08 16.32 1.18
CA ALA A 149 11.34 17.45 1.68
C ALA A 149 9.83 17.12 1.74
N ASP A 150 9.13 17.75 2.64
CA ASP A 150 7.72 17.49 2.93
C ASP A 150 6.82 17.59 1.69
N ASP A 151 7.03 18.63 0.88
CA ASP A 151 6.30 18.85 -0.37
C ASP A 151 6.50 17.72 -1.41
N GLN A 152 7.73 17.17 -1.50
CA GLN A 152 8.06 16.07 -2.41
C GLN A 152 7.45 14.76 -1.94
N ILE A 153 7.47 14.53 -0.62
CA ILE A 153 6.86 13.35 0.00
C ILE A 153 5.34 13.37 -0.20
N HIS A 154 4.68 14.50 0.11
CA HIS A 154 3.23 14.65 -0.08
C HIS A 154 2.84 14.49 -1.54
N LYS A 155 3.58 15.10 -2.47
CA LYS A 155 3.31 14.97 -3.89
C LYS A 155 3.39 13.51 -4.36
N LEU A 156 4.41 12.76 -3.95
CA LEU A 156 4.49 11.33 -4.27
C LEU A 156 3.33 10.55 -3.65
N ALA A 157 3.00 10.84 -2.38
CA ALA A 157 1.91 10.19 -1.68
C ALA A 157 0.57 10.41 -2.37
N ASP A 158 0.27 11.65 -2.76
CA ASP A 158 -0.95 12.00 -3.48
C ASP A 158 -1.04 11.27 -4.84
N GLU A 159 0.07 11.23 -5.59
CA GLU A 159 0.10 10.59 -6.90
C GLU A 159 -0.12 9.08 -6.84
N VAL A 160 0.37 8.41 -5.79
CA VAL A 160 0.11 6.97 -5.57
C VAL A 160 -1.13 6.71 -4.72
N GLY A 161 -1.87 7.76 -4.34
CA GLY A 161 -3.08 7.66 -3.53
C GLY A 161 -2.85 7.23 -2.10
N PHE A 162 -1.65 7.42 -1.55
CA PHE A 162 -1.29 7.08 -0.18
C PHE A 162 -1.59 8.22 0.76
N ARG A 163 -2.53 8.04 1.69
CA ARG A 163 -2.92 9.04 2.67
C ARG A 163 -2.39 8.64 4.05
N TYR A 164 -1.72 9.58 4.68
CA TYR A 164 -1.14 9.43 6.00
C TYR A 164 -1.27 10.71 6.82
N LYS A 165 -1.21 10.60 8.13
CA LYS A 165 -1.35 11.72 9.05
C LYS A 165 -0.40 11.59 10.22
N TYR A 166 0.28 12.68 10.57
CA TYR A 166 1.07 12.74 11.80
C TYR A 166 0.15 12.93 13.01
N ASP A 167 0.30 12.07 14.02
CA ASP A 167 -0.34 12.22 15.32
C ASP A 167 0.66 12.85 16.31
N PRO A 168 0.43 14.11 16.73
CA PRO A 168 1.33 14.78 17.66
C PRO A 168 1.28 14.22 19.08
N THR A 169 0.22 13.52 19.46
CA THR A 169 0.05 12.89 20.77
C THR A 169 0.93 11.66 20.88
N GLU A 170 0.82 10.78 19.89
CA GLU A 170 1.59 9.53 19.82
C GLU A 170 2.99 9.76 19.21
N LYS A 171 3.24 10.94 18.63
CA LYS A 171 4.46 11.29 17.88
C LYS A 171 4.77 10.31 16.75
N GLN A 172 3.74 9.78 16.12
CA GLN A 172 3.82 8.77 15.07
C GLN A 172 3.00 9.17 13.84
N TYR A 173 3.32 8.57 12.70
CA TYR A 173 2.49 8.68 11.50
C TYR A 173 1.51 7.52 11.44
N ALA A 174 0.22 7.84 11.34
CA ALA A 174 -0.82 6.89 11.03
C ALA A 174 -0.93 6.75 9.50
N HIS A 175 -0.82 5.53 8.99
CA HIS A 175 -0.89 5.22 7.56
C HIS A 175 -1.35 3.78 7.30
N SER A 176 -1.73 3.48 6.06
CA SER A 176 -2.06 2.13 5.63
C SER A 176 -0.81 1.30 5.30
N ALA A 177 -0.94 -0.02 5.39
CA ALA A 177 0.09 -0.96 4.97
C ALA A 177 -0.15 -1.36 3.51
N ALA A 178 0.74 -0.96 2.61
CA ALA A 178 0.71 -1.37 1.22
C ALA A 178 2.06 -1.19 0.53
N LEU A 179 2.27 -1.98 -0.53
CA LEU A 179 3.30 -1.79 -1.53
C LEU A 179 2.64 -1.38 -2.84
N PHE A 180 3.31 -0.53 -3.60
CA PHE A 180 2.88 -0.07 -4.91
C PHE A 180 3.80 -0.69 -5.96
N VAL A 181 3.24 -1.40 -6.92
CA VAL A 181 4.02 -1.95 -8.03
C VAL A 181 3.80 -1.09 -9.25
N LEU A 182 4.90 -0.53 -9.76
CA LEU A 182 4.92 0.41 -10.87
C LEU A 182 5.53 -0.26 -12.12
N THR A 183 5.02 0.07 -13.29
CA THR A 183 5.62 -0.33 -14.55
C THR A 183 6.97 0.39 -14.78
N PRO A 184 7.80 -0.06 -15.73
CA PRO A 184 9.03 0.65 -16.10
C PRO A 184 8.83 2.12 -16.50
N GLU A 185 7.64 2.48 -16.98
CA GLU A 185 7.27 3.85 -17.34
C GLU A 185 6.76 4.67 -16.16
N GLY A 186 6.58 4.05 -14.98
CA GLY A 186 6.07 4.70 -13.78
C GLY A 186 4.55 4.72 -13.65
N LYS A 187 3.81 3.85 -14.39
CA LYS A 187 2.37 3.67 -14.18
C LYS A 187 2.11 2.74 -13.00
N ILE A 188 1.11 3.04 -12.20
CA ILE A 188 0.69 2.20 -11.10
C ILE A 188 0.03 0.94 -11.66
N SER A 189 0.71 -0.20 -11.55
CA SER A 189 0.24 -1.49 -12.05
C SER A 189 -0.62 -2.22 -11.02
N ARG A 190 -0.18 -2.23 -9.74
CA ARG A 190 -0.88 -2.98 -8.69
C ARG A 190 -0.59 -2.40 -7.30
N TYR A 191 -1.55 -2.57 -6.41
CA TYR A 191 -1.40 -2.38 -4.97
C TYR A 191 -1.36 -3.76 -4.30
N LEU A 192 -0.39 -3.98 -3.43
CA LEU A 192 -0.32 -5.16 -2.56
C LEU A 192 -0.55 -4.69 -1.13
N TYR A 193 -1.68 -5.09 -0.55
CA TYR A 193 -2.12 -4.65 0.77
C TYR A 193 -1.64 -5.58 1.87
N GLY A 194 -1.46 -5.00 3.07
CA GLY A 194 -1.14 -5.74 4.28
C GLY A 194 0.35 -5.78 4.60
N ILE A 195 0.70 -6.72 5.46
CA ILE A 195 2.06 -6.91 5.98
C ILE A 195 2.65 -8.27 5.57
N GLU A 196 1.85 -9.12 4.95
CA GLU A 196 2.25 -10.42 4.42
C GLU A 196 1.96 -10.44 2.92
N PHE A 197 2.97 -10.79 2.15
CA PHE A 197 2.87 -10.82 0.69
C PHE A 197 3.22 -12.24 0.23
N THR A 198 2.29 -12.91 -0.46
CA THR A 198 2.63 -14.24 -0.96
C THR A 198 3.65 -14.15 -2.09
N PRO A 199 4.61 -15.07 -2.19
CA PRO A 199 5.60 -15.10 -3.27
C PRO A 199 4.94 -15.16 -4.65
N LYS A 200 3.79 -15.84 -4.75
CA LYS A 200 2.98 -15.94 -5.97
C LYS A 200 2.43 -14.58 -6.40
N ASP A 201 1.83 -13.82 -5.46
CA ASP A 201 1.24 -12.52 -5.77
C ASP A 201 2.33 -11.49 -6.09
N MET A 202 3.44 -11.52 -5.37
CA MET A 202 4.60 -10.69 -5.64
C MET A 202 5.15 -10.93 -7.05
N ARG A 203 5.36 -12.20 -7.41
CA ARG A 203 5.83 -12.57 -8.74
C ARG A 203 4.84 -12.17 -9.84
N LEU A 204 3.55 -12.39 -9.62
CA LEU A 204 2.50 -12.01 -10.58
C LEU A 204 2.46 -10.49 -10.78
N ALA A 205 2.49 -9.72 -9.70
CA ALA A 205 2.49 -8.26 -9.77
C ALA A 205 3.70 -7.72 -10.56
N LEU A 206 4.88 -8.28 -10.34
CA LEU A 206 6.09 -7.91 -11.07
C LEU A 206 6.02 -8.30 -12.55
N LEU A 207 5.48 -9.49 -12.89
CA LEU A 207 5.27 -9.93 -14.29
C LEU A 207 4.30 -9.01 -15.03
N GLU A 208 3.19 -8.67 -14.41
CA GLU A 208 2.19 -7.78 -14.99
C GLU A 208 2.80 -6.39 -15.24
N ALA A 209 3.48 -5.83 -14.24
CA ALA A 209 4.12 -4.53 -14.33
C ALA A 209 5.21 -4.51 -15.43
N THR A 210 6.04 -5.56 -15.52
CA THR A 210 7.06 -5.68 -16.59
C THR A 210 6.42 -5.64 -17.99
N SER A 211 5.23 -6.23 -18.13
CA SER A 211 4.48 -6.23 -19.40
C SER A 211 3.64 -4.98 -19.63
N GLY A 212 3.74 -3.96 -18.77
CA GLY A 212 2.93 -2.75 -18.81
C GLY A 212 1.46 -2.98 -18.51
N LYS A 213 1.08 -4.15 -17.96
CA LYS A 213 -0.31 -4.48 -17.62
C LYS A 213 -0.71 -3.81 -16.32
N ILE A 214 -1.99 -3.43 -16.26
CA ILE A 214 -2.62 -2.91 -15.04
C ILE A 214 -3.45 -4.04 -14.44
N GLY A 215 -3.13 -4.40 -13.20
CA GLY A 215 -3.82 -5.47 -12.48
C GLY A 215 -5.24 -5.08 -12.09
N ASN A 216 -6.07 -6.09 -11.78
CA ASN A 216 -7.40 -5.88 -11.22
C ASN A 216 -7.30 -5.71 -9.69
N VAL A 217 -8.29 -5.01 -9.13
CA VAL A 217 -8.44 -4.87 -7.68
C VAL A 217 -8.78 -6.25 -7.10
N VAL A 218 -7.82 -6.86 -6.37
CA VAL A 218 -8.04 -8.11 -5.67
C VAL A 218 -7.96 -7.85 -4.16
N ASP A 219 -9.00 -8.26 -3.47
CA ASP A 219 -9.22 -8.31 -2.01
C ASP A 219 -8.54 -7.25 -1.13
N ARG A 220 -9.37 -6.32 -0.65
CA ARG A 220 -8.98 -5.22 0.23
C ARG A 220 -9.03 -5.66 1.69
N ILE A 221 -7.92 -6.08 2.25
CA ILE A 221 -7.74 -6.04 3.70
C ILE A 221 -6.90 -4.81 4.03
N LEU A 222 -7.56 -3.71 4.37
CA LEU A 222 -6.87 -2.49 4.82
C LEU A 222 -6.50 -2.65 6.29
N LEU A 223 -5.22 -2.86 6.55
CA LEU A 223 -4.67 -2.79 7.90
C LEU A 223 -4.24 -1.35 8.21
N PHE A 224 -4.86 -0.76 9.23
CA PHE A 224 -4.54 0.59 9.68
C PHE A 224 -3.52 0.55 10.83
N CYS A 225 -2.55 1.43 10.77
CA CYS A 225 -1.45 1.54 11.73
C CYS A 225 -1.86 2.16 13.08
N TYR A 226 -3.12 2.51 13.28
CA TYR A 226 -3.58 3.11 14.51
C TYR A 226 -3.98 2.02 15.52
N ARG A 227 -3.18 1.83 16.57
CA ARG A 227 -3.39 0.90 17.68
C ARG A 227 -3.30 -0.59 17.33
N TYR A 228 -2.21 -1.03 16.77
CA TYR A 228 -1.86 -2.44 16.97
C TYR A 228 -1.16 -2.56 18.33
N ASP A 229 -1.93 -2.78 19.38
CA ASP A 229 -1.40 -3.18 20.68
C ASP A 229 -1.25 -4.70 20.68
N ALA A 230 -0.02 -5.17 20.57
CA ALA A 230 0.30 -6.60 20.58
C ALA A 230 0.00 -7.28 21.94
N LYS A 231 -0.49 -6.54 22.92
CA LYS A 231 -0.80 -7.04 24.28
C LYS A 231 -2.28 -7.35 24.49
N THR A 232 -3.14 -6.96 23.57
CA THR A 232 -4.58 -7.30 23.63
C THR A 232 -4.92 -8.32 22.54
N LYS A 233 -4.56 -9.58 22.80
CA LYS A 233 -5.19 -10.72 22.16
C LYS A 233 -6.50 -11.06 22.85
#